data_d78b9d636f7de37ef7fd8b894b961059
#
_entry.id   d78b9d636f7de37ef7fd8b894b961059
#
_cell.length_a   1.000
_cell.length_b   1.000
_cell.length_c   1.000
_cell.angle_alpha   90.00
_cell.angle_beta   90.00
_cell.angle_gamma   90.00
#
_symmetry.space_group_name_H-M   'P 1'
#
loop_
_entity.id
_entity.type
_entity.pdbx_description
1 polymer ?
#
loop_
_entity_poly.entity_id
_entity_poly.type
_entity_poly.pdbx_seq_one_letter_code
_entity_poly.pdbx_strand_id
1 'polypeptide(L)'
;MLLILWWCCCFTSPAFANDEQATVASNSGVNNPTPYSGEGIPSVKGPRPEGKTGPFASLGDMLDARGINYQGLFLAAGFENMSTGTRLGHFGAQGIFINAVDLDLNKLASIRGAKIHIEGVIFPFTYPTASGTNFGTFSSSYLGSDQYPSHATGAPWLSLLTWEQTVFDDRLNFEVGKTNMQRYFFGPNCGLDFLCTDSLVKWDGGVPDASLGTLGARVKYNVTPLLSLEAGIQQLRDYATQISRNGWDITSVDGGQGAFMVGGIGYHTDFSNSPYPSDIHIDYYYADTEITDPYTSVGGHSIVITGEPAASHRGSAGIVLKMRKTIWSETGALASTPDLLPRNLTFFSTIERSFDSSRPIAWGLTAGLTLTKPFSHRWSWLQVDQINFKTMYDRLNRSTLLAQRDTRVLLGGTNATTSPNEARFELSATFGLGRYVKIEPAVEYILNPDSSMSPASPYMPRSGWLAGATIAISIGNPHR
;
A
#
# COMPACT_ATOMS: atom_id res chain seq x y z
N MET A 1 23.16 13.86 21.93
CA MET A 1 23.65 12.87 20.98
C MET A 1 22.56 11.85 20.58
N LEU A 2 21.75 11.33 21.49
CA LEU A 2 20.60 10.44 21.17
C LEU A 2 19.50 11.12 20.36
N LEU A 3 19.21 12.39 20.57
CA LEU A 3 18.16 13.13 19.86
C LEU A 3 18.50 13.42 18.39
N ILE A 4 19.78 13.55 18.03
CA ILE A 4 20.22 13.79 16.65
C ILE A 4 20.19 12.49 15.83
N LEU A 5 20.50 11.36 16.45
CA LEU A 5 20.35 10.04 15.82
C LEU A 5 18.90 9.68 15.57
N TRP A 6 17.99 10.18 16.37
CA TRP A 6 16.57 9.94 16.25
C TRP A 6 15.94 10.62 15.01
N TRP A 7 16.51 11.73 14.56
CA TRP A 7 16.10 12.44 13.36
C TRP A 7 16.56 11.77 12.06
N CYS A 8 17.52 10.87 12.16
CA CYS A 8 18.10 10.19 11.01
C CYS A 8 17.59 8.76 10.81
N CYS A 9 16.64 8.28 11.58
CA CYS A 9 16.30 6.88 11.54
C CYS A 9 14.85 6.64 11.24
N CYS A 10 14.54 5.90 10.20
CA CYS A 10 13.33 5.14 10.00
C CYS A 10 12.81 4.99 8.62
N PHE A 11 12.55 3.90 7.95
CA PHE A 11 11.53 3.70 6.97
C PHE A 11 11.41 2.49 6.09
N THR A 12 10.26 1.95 5.95
CA THR A 12 9.84 1.27 4.73
C THR A 12 8.36 1.56 4.44
N SER A 13 8.03 1.94 3.23
CA SER A 13 6.65 1.96 2.75
C SER A 13 6.21 0.53 2.45
N PRO A 14 4.98 0.11 2.76
CA PRO A 14 4.49 -1.23 2.41
C PRO A 14 4.55 -1.55 0.91
N ALA A 15 4.48 -0.53 0.07
CA ALA A 15 4.61 -0.71 -1.37
C ALA A 15 6.03 -1.03 -1.85
N PHE A 16 7.05 -0.75 -1.02
CA PHE A 16 8.46 -0.82 -1.40
C PHE A 16 9.35 -1.56 -0.41
N ALA A 17 8.88 -1.77 0.81
CA ALA A 17 9.63 -2.47 1.86
C ALA A 17 9.82 -3.96 1.57
N ASN A 18 9.02 -4.48 0.69
CA ASN A 18 8.95 -5.89 0.40
C ASN A 18 10.22 -6.45 -0.22
N ASP A 19 10.98 -5.61 -0.91
CA ASP A 19 12.22 -6.00 -1.53
C ASP A 19 13.36 -6.20 -0.53
N GLU A 20 13.29 -5.59 0.64
CA GLU A 20 14.40 -5.56 1.58
C GLU A 20 14.24 -6.50 2.77
N GLN A 21 13.00 -6.79 3.20
CA GLN A 21 12.79 -7.79 4.26
C GLN A 21 13.19 -9.20 3.81
N ALA A 22 13.16 -9.45 2.51
CA ALA A 22 13.60 -10.70 1.92
C ALA A 22 15.10 -11.02 2.09
N THR A 23 15.92 -10.01 2.37
CA THR A 23 17.38 -10.17 2.38
C THR A 23 18.01 -10.46 3.73
N VAL A 24 17.33 -10.14 4.81
CA VAL A 24 17.88 -10.40 6.15
C VAL A 24 17.92 -11.90 6.47
N ALA A 25 17.04 -12.68 5.83
CA ALA A 25 17.02 -14.14 5.99
C ALA A 25 18.13 -14.90 5.23
N SER A 26 18.82 -14.28 4.27
CA SER A 26 19.76 -14.97 3.38
C SER A 26 21.13 -15.25 3.96
N ASN A 27 21.46 -14.79 5.16
CA ASN A 27 22.75 -15.06 5.79
C ASN A 27 22.83 -16.38 6.56
N SER A 28 21.77 -17.18 6.61
CA SER A 28 21.73 -18.46 7.32
C SER A 28 21.85 -19.71 6.43
N GLY A 29 22.25 -19.60 5.18
CA GLY A 29 22.56 -20.77 4.32
C GLY A 29 21.39 -21.71 4.01
N VAL A 30 20.17 -21.36 4.37
CA VAL A 30 18.94 -22.08 4.07
C VAL A 30 18.09 -21.18 3.20
N ASN A 31 17.70 -21.67 2.01
CA ASN A 31 16.77 -20.99 1.11
C ASN A 31 15.39 -20.88 1.77
N ASN A 32 15.21 -19.90 2.65
CA ASN A 32 13.91 -19.60 3.22
C ASN A 32 13.12 -18.76 2.23
N PRO A 33 11.89 -19.17 1.89
CA PRO A 33 10.96 -18.30 1.22
C PRO A 33 10.71 -17.10 2.14
N THR A 34 10.99 -15.92 1.62
CA THR A 34 10.73 -14.65 2.31
C THR A 34 9.30 -14.57 2.78
N PRO A 35 9.04 -14.05 3.99
CA PRO A 35 7.68 -13.79 4.41
C PRO A 35 7.01 -12.87 3.38
N TYR A 36 5.81 -13.20 2.98
CA TYR A 36 5.01 -12.35 2.13
C TYR A 36 4.64 -11.08 2.92
N SER A 37 5.35 -10.06 2.65
CA SER A 37 4.97 -8.70 2.94
C SER A 37 4.46 -8.19 1.61
N GLY A 38 3.16 -8.01 1.42
CA GLY A 38 2.47 -7.52 0.21
C GLY A 38 3.35 -7.13 -0.99
N GLU A 39 4.14 -8.04 -1.52
CA GLU A 39 5.22 -7.73 -2.45
C GLU A 39 4.68 -7.25 -3.79
N GLY A 40 4.70 -5.94 -3.94
CA GLY A 40 4.89 -5.39 -5.26
C GLY A 40 6.22 -5.93 -5.82
N ILE A 41 6.30 -6.32 -7.05
CA ILE A 41 7.45 -6.70 -7.87
C ILE A 41 8.69 -7.17 -7.09
N PRO A 42 9.16 -8.42 -7.27
CA PRO A 42 10.49 -8.78 -6.81
C PRO A 42 11.48 -7.75 -7.38
N SER A 43 12.07 -6.93 -6.53
CA SER A 43 13.08 -6.00 -7.01
C SER A 43 14.23 -6.79 -7.57
N VAL A 44 14.78 -6.28 -8.63
CA VAL A 44 16.03 -6.78 -9.17
C VAL A 44 17.11 -6.43 -8.18
N LYS A 45 17.43 -7.35 -7.29
CA LYS A 45 18.67 -7.28 -6.55
C LYS A 45 19.80 -7.61 -7.53
N GLY A 46 20.36 -6.59 -8.12
CA GLY A 46 21.64 -6.77 -8.77
C GLY A 46 22.69 -7.10 -7.70
N PRO A 47 23.71 -7.90 -8.03
CA PRO A 47 24.81 -8.14 -7.11
C PRO A 47 25.31 -6.79 -6.61
N ARG A 48 25.50 -6.66 -5.29
CA ARG A 48 26.07 -5.44 -4.70
C ARG A 48 27.39 -5.19 -5.42
N PRO A 49 27.58 -4.07 -6.13
CA PRO A 49 28.88 -3.79 -6.71
C PRO A 49 29.90 -3.79 -5.57
N GLU A 50 30.97 -4.54 -5.71
CA GLU A 50 32.10 -4.47 -4.79
C GLU A 50 32.56 -3.01 -4.74
N GLY A 51 32.37 -2.36 -3.58
CA GLY A 51 32.76 -0.97 -3.37
C GLY A 51 31.72 -0.15 -2.61
N LYS A 52 32.18 0.89 -1.96
CA LYS A 52 31.37 1.84 -1.17
C LYS A 52 30.35 2.55 -2.07
N THR A 53 29.07 2.41 -1.81
CA THR A 53 27.99 2.76 -2.73
C THR A 53 27.13 3.92 -2.26
N GLY A 54 27.68 4.90 -1.62
CA GLY A 54 26.96 6.12 -1.21
C GLY A 54 27.73 6.85 -0.12
N PRO A 55 27.39 8.11 0.17
CA PRO A 55 28.14 8.93 1.12
C PRO A 55 28.15 8.37 2.54
N PHE A 56 27.20 7.52 2.90
CA PHE A 56 27.08 6.90 4.22
C PHE A 56 27.15 5.36 4.19
N ALA A 57 27.57 4.75 3.08
CA ALA A 57 27.60 3.30 2.94
C ALA A 57 28.44 2.59 4.03
N SER A 58 29.59 3.15 4.36
CA SER A 58 30.44 2.59 5.43
C SER A 58 29.80 2.66 6.81
N LEU A 59 28.99 3.67 7.10
CA LEU A 59 28.24 3.78 8.33
C LEU A 59 27.09 2.76 8.35
N GLY A 60 26.34 2.63 7.25
CA GLY A 60 25.30 1.63 7.10
C GLY A 60 25.82 0.21 7.29
N ASP A 61 26.92 -0.13 6.65
CA ASP A 61 27.58 -1.44 6.79
C ASP A 61 28.04 -1.70 8.24
N MET A 62 28.56 -0.69 8.90
CA MET A 62 28.98 -0.81 10.30
C MET A 62 27.80 -1.04 11.25
N LEU A 63 26.69 -0.33 11.05
CA LEU A 63 25.47 -0.49 11.84
C LEU A 63 24.86 -1.87 11.63
N ASP A 64 24.77 -2.31 10.41
CA ASP A 64 24.23 -3.57 9.97
C ASP A 64 25.02 -4.77 10.50
N ALA A 65 26.37 -4.68 10.47
CA ALA A 65 27.21 -5.69 11.10
C ALA A 65 26.93 -5.82 12.62
N ARG A 66 26.44 -4.77 13.25
CA ARG A 66 26.03 -4.75 14.66
C ARG A 66 24.57 -5.12 14.89
N GLY A 67 23.81 -5.38 13.85
CA GLY A 67 22.40 -5.73 13.96
C GLY A 67 21.43 -4.54 13.95
N ILE A 68 21.88 -3.39 13.47
CA ILE A 68 21.03 -2.20 13.29
C ILE A 68 20.94 -1.91 11.82
N ASN A 69 19.80 -2.24 11.19
CA ASN A 69 19.53 -1.92 9.80
C ASN A 69 18.71 -0.64 9.72
N TYR A 70 19.18 0.32 8.93
CA TYR A 70 18.52 1.58 8.68
C TYR A 70 18.13 1.74 7.23
N GLN A 71 16.92 2.16 7.01
CA GLN A 71 16.36 2.45 5.70
C GLN A 71 15.61 3.77 5.74
N GLY A 72 15.67 4.55 4.66
CA GLY A 72 14.90 5.76 4.47
C GLY A 72 14.34 5.82 3.05
N LEU A 73 13.08 6.20 2.89
CA LEU A 73 12.43 6.34 1.60
C LEU A 73 11.69 7.67 1.54
N PHE A 74 12.03 8.52 0.62
CA PHE A 74 11.25 9.68 0.28
C PHE A 74 10.44 9.38 -0.98
N LEU A 75 9.12 9.54 -0.88
CA LEU A 75 8.20 9.48 -2.02
C LEU A 75 7.56 10.83 -2.22
N ALA A 76 7.45 11.25 -3.45
CA ALA A 76 6.67 12.42 -3.83
C ALA A 76 5.88 12.11 -5.08
N ALA A 77 4.60 12.44 -5.09
CA ALA A 77 3.73 12.32 -6.25
C ALA A 77 3.11 13.67 -6.57
N GLY A 78 2.99 13.96 -7.86
CA GLY A 78 2.30 15.16 -8.35
C GLY A 78 1.50 14.82 -9.59
N PHE A 79 0.21 15.20 -9.59
CA PHE A 79 -0.72 14.89 -10.67
C PHE A 79 -1.63 16.08 -10.98
N GLU A 80 -2.06 16.15 -12.23
CA GLU A 80 -3.03 17.11 -12.73
C GLU A 80 -4.22 16.39 -13.34
N ASN A 81 -5.42 16.77 -12.91
CA ASN A 81 -6.66 16.29 -13.51
C ASN A 81 -7.03 17.13 -14.73
N MET A 82 -6.44 16.84 -15.86
CA MET A 82 -6.58 17.62 -17.10
C MET A 82 -8.04 17.73 -17.55
N SER A 83 -8.81 16.65 -17.47
CA SER A 83 -10.20 16.63 -17.93
C SER A 83 -11.14 15.72 -17.13
N THR A 84 -10.67 15.06 -16.07
CA THR A 84 -11.47 14.16 -15.23
C THR A 84 -11.91 14.82 -13.93
N GLY A 85 -13.02 14.32 -13.33
CA GLY A 85 -13.48 14.69 -12.00
C GLY A 85 -14.50 15.84 -11.97
N THR A 86 -14.66 16.45 -10.80
CA THR A 86 -15.66 17.49 -10.53
C THR A 86 -15.15 18.90 -10.80
N ARG A 87 -13.86 19.14 -10.65
CA ARG A 87 -13.17 20.42 -10.94
C ARG A 87 -11.92 20.13 -11.75
N LEU A 88 -11.87 20.64 -12.96
CA LEU A 88 -10.84 20.35 -13.94
C LEU A 88 -9.63 21.28 -13.84
N GLY A 89 -8.47 20.81 -14.33
CA GLY A 89 -7.25 21.63 -14.46
C GLY A 89 -6.59 21.96 -13.11
N HIS A 90 -6.72 21.11 -12.12
CA HIS A 90 -6.08 21.29 -10.82
C HIS A 90 -4.90 20.35 -10.65
N PHE A 91 -3.83 20.88 -10.06
CA PHE A 91 -2.62 20.12 -9.72
C PHE A 91 -2.59 19.80 -8.23
N GLY A 92 -2.26 18.56 -7.87
CA GLY A 92 -2.02 18.13 -6.51
C GLY A 92 -0.67 17.47 -6.38
N ALA A 93 -0.03 17.65 -5.24
CA ALA A 93 1.20 16.98 -4.92
C ALA A 93 1.29 16.65 -3.42
N GLN A 94 1.89 15.52 -3.12
CA GLN A 94 2.16 15.10 -1.77
C GLN A 94 3.55 14.49 -1.67
N GLY A 95 4.24 14.80 -0.58
CA GLY A 95 5.47 14.11 -0.18
C GLY A 95 5.24 13.28 1.06
N ILE A 96 5.86 12.13 1.10
CA ILE A 96 5.94 11.27 2.27
C ILE A 96 7.40 10.88 2.48
N PHE A 97 7.87 11.03 3.66
CA PHE A 97 9.19 10.57 4.04
C PHE A 97 9.05 9.52 5.12
N ILE A 98 9.27 8.28 4.73
CA ILE A 98 9.13 7.08 5.54
C ILE A 98 10.48 6.67 6.12
N ASN A 99 10.71 6.20 7.47
CA ASN A 99 11.95 5.96 8.17
C ASN A 99 11.89 4.70 9.03
N ALA A 100 12.69 3.53 8.79
CA ALA A 100 12.70 2.30 9.59
C ALA A 100 14.04 1.95 10.21
N VAL A 101 13.99 1.46 11.38
CA VAL A 101 15.09 0.77 12.02
C VAL A 101 14.66 -0.64 12.36
N ASP A 102 15.36 -1.59 11.80
CA ASP A 102 15.26 -2.98 12.22
C ASP A 102 16.42 -3.31 13.16
N LEU A 103 16.09 -3.80 14.34
CA LEU A 103 17.04 -4.24 15.34
C LEU A 103 17.09 -5.77 15.35
N ASP A 104 18.15 -6.36 14.82
CA ASP A 104 18.41 -7.79 14.88
C ASP A 104 18.86 -8.18 16.30
N LEU A 105 17.95 -8.72 17.08
CA LEU A 105 18.21 -9.08 18.46
C LEU A 105 19.11 -10.32 18.59
N ASN A 106 19.29 -11.11 17.55
CA ASN A 106 20.29 -12.17 17.56
C ASN A 106 21.70 -11.59 17.63
N LYS A 107 21.97 -10.53 16.89
CA LYS A 107 23.28 -9.82 16.92
C LYS A 107 23.43 -8.94 18.15
N LEU A 108 22.36 -8.26 18.57
CA LEU A 108 22.39 -7.29 19.66
C LEU A 108 22.32 -7.91 21.05
N ALA A 109 21.53 -8.99 21.20
CA ALA A 109 21.17 -9.57 22.51
C ALA A 109 21.20 -11.10 22.52
N SER A 110 21.68 -11.76 21.44
CA SER A 110 21.73 -13.22 21.31
C SER A 110 20.34 -13.90 21.38
N ILE A 111 19.28 -13.19 21.04
CA ILE A 111 17.91 -13.71 20.95
C ILE A 111 17.65 -14.17 19.52
N ARG A 112 17.83 -15.47 19.29
CA ARG A 112 17.76 -16.04 17.94
C ARG A 112 16.39 -15.85 17.29
N GLY A 113 16.38 -15.37 16.06
CA GLY A 113 15.17 -15.19 15.25
C GLY A 113 14.28 -14.01 15.68
N ALA A 114 14.75 -13.19 16.65
CA ALA A 114 13.98 -12.04 17.10
C ALA A 114 14.46 -10.72 16.46
N LYS A 115 13.49 -9.85 16.12
CA LYS A 115 13.73 -8.50 15.64
C LYS A 115 12.76 -7.50 16.29
N ILE A 116 13.18 -6.24 16.36
CA ILE A 116 12.29 -5.12 16.65
C ILE A 116 12.26 -4.23 15.42
N HIS A 117 11.06 -3.93 14.95
CA HIS A 117 10.83 -3.00 13.86
C HIS A 117 10.27 -1.69 14.41
N ILE A 118 10.87 -0.58 14.01
CA ILE A 118 10.46 0.77 14.39
C ILE A 118 10.32 1.56 13.11
N GLU A 119 9.14 2.13 12.85
CA GLU A 119 8.92 2.98 11.69
C GLU A 119 8.20 4.26 12.07
N GLY A 120 8.65 5.35 11.51
CA GLY A 120 8.00 6.64 11.64
C GLY A 120 7.75 7.31 10.29
N VAL A 121 6.78 8.15 10.10
CA VAL A 121 6.36 8.78 8.85
C VAL A 121 6.31 10.29 9.02
N ILE A 122 6.74 11.03 8.01
CA ILE A 122 6.63 12.48 7.95
C ILE A 122 6.02 12.85 6.61
N PHE A 123 5.03 13.74 6.63
CA PHE A 123 4.49 14.35 5.41
C PHE A 123 5.11 15.74 5.25
N PRO A 124 6.21 15.90 4.51
CA PRO A 124 6.92 17.17 4.42
C PRO A 124 6.11 18.25 3.71
N PHE A 125 5.24 17.86 2.80
CA PHE A 125 4.32 18.77 2.13
C PHE A 125 3.09 18.04 1.61
N THR A 126 1.98 18.77 1.52
CA THR A 126 0.74 18.39 0.85
C THR A 126 0.19 19.60 0.13
N TYR A 127 -0.07 19.47 -1.16
CA TYR A 127 -0.69 20.49 -2.00
C TYR A 127 -2.13 20.07 -2.31
N PRO A 128 -3.13 20.60 -1.61
CA PRO A 128 -4.50 20.09 -1.64
C PRO A 128 -5.35 20.59 -2.83
N THR A 129 -4.80 21.38 -3.74
CA THR A 129 -5.58 21.99 -4.84
C THR A 129 -6.10 20.99 -5.85
N ALA A 130 -5.51 19.80 -5.96
CA ALA A 130 -6.04 18.70 -6.72
C ALA A 130 -6.27 17.46 -5.87
N SER A 131 -6.77 17.68 -4.68
CA SER A 131 -7.18 16.62 -3.79
C SER A 131 -8.24 15.72 -4.41
N GLY A 132 -8.51 14.58 -3.79
CA GLY A 132 -9.64 13.72 -4.13
C GLY A 132 -10.94 14.49 -4.28
N THR A 133 -11.12 15.64 -3.56
CA THR A 133 -12.25 16.54 -3.73
C THR A 133 -12.40 17.12 -5.14
N ASN A 134 -11.34 17.22 -5.91
CA ASN A 134 -11.40 17.68 -7.30
C ASN A 134 -11.57 16.53 -8.28
N PHE A 135 -11.05 15.36 -7.99
CA PHE A 135 -11.21 14.18 -8.84
C PHE A 135 -12.58 13.55 -8.68
N GLY A 136 -13.09 13.48 -7.46
CA GLY A 136 -14.42 12.97 -7.18
C GLY A 136 -14.56 11.46 -7.17
N THR A 137 -13.48 10.70 -7.24
CA THR A 137 -13.52 9.24 -7.33
C THR A 137 -12.70 8.54 -6.23
N PHE A 138 -13.13 7.37 -5.79
CA PHE A 138 -12.38 6.53 -4.84
C PHE A 138 -11.01 6.16 -5.37
N SER A 139 -10.91 5.84 -6.65
CA SER A 139 -9.66 5.42 -7.26
C SER A 139 -8.57 6.50 -7.28
N SER A 140 -8.93 7.77 -7.09
CA SER A 140 -7.99 8.88 -7.00
C SER A 140 -7.63 9.29 -5.57
N SER A 141 -8.12 8.60 -4.56
CA SER A 141 -7.91 8.92 -3.13
C SER A 141 -6.44 8.91 -2.68
N TYR A 142 -5.55 8.42 -3.53
CA TYR A 142 -4.10 8.35 -3.26
C TYR A 142 -3.33 9.62 -3.47
N LEU A 143 -3.84 10.55 -4.21
CA LEU A 143 -3.24 11.88 -4.25
C LEU A 143 -3.37 12.59 -2.91
N GLY A 144 -3.83 11.86 -1.94
CA GLY A 144 -3.42 11.88 -0.55
C GLY A 144 -3.99 12.97 0.29
N SER A 145 -4.73 13.89 -0.24
CA SER A 145 -5.03 15.06 0.53
C SER A 145 -6.19 14.90 1.49
N ASP A 146 -7.19 14.09 1.18
CA ASP A 146 -8.39 14.03 1.99
C ASP A 146 -8.31 13.07 3.17
N GLN A 147 -7.34 12.19 3.14
CA GLN A 147 -7.13 11.25 4.24
C GLN A 147 -6.16 11.76 5.29
N TYR A 148 -5.32 12.72 4.90
CA TYR A 148 -4.31 13.29 5.78
C TYR A 148 -4.42 14.82 5.98
N PRO A 149 -5.58 15.47 5.81
CA PRO A 149 -5.69 16.93 5.97
C PRO A 149 -5.37 17.38 7.38
N SER A 150 -5.48 16.49 8.35
CA SER A 150 -5.20 16.74 9.76
C SER A 150 -3.81 16.31 10.21
N HIS A 151 -3.02 15.66 9.35
CA HIS A 151 -1.62 15.41 9.65
C HIS A 151 -0.89 16.75 9.59
N ALA A 152 -0.42 17.20 10.72
CA ALA A 152 0.43 18.37 10.78
C ALA A 152 1.63 18.13 9.86
N THR A 153 1.69 18.88 8.76
CA THR A 153 2.80 18.83 7.81
C THR A 153 4.11 18.98 8.59
N GLY A 154 5.03 18.05 8.41
CA GLY A 154 6.32 18.03 9.12
C GLY A 154 6.32 17.36 10.50
N ALA A 155 5.20 16.97 11.07
CA ALA A 155 5.19 16.23 12.33
C ALA A 155 5.52 14.74 12.11
N PRO A 156 6.46 14.16 12.88
CA PRO A 156 6.76 12.74 12.76
C PRO A 156 5.70 11.87 13.44
N TRP A 157 5.32 10.78 12.76
CA TRP A 157 4.36 9.78 13.23
C TRP A 157 5.07 8.47 13.50
N LEU A 158 4.71 7.79 14.58
CA LEU A 158 5.08 6.40 14.79
C LEU A 158 4.05 5.51 14.08
N SER A 159 4.44 4.91 12.96
CA SER A 159 3.58 4.03 12.17
C SER A 159 3.69 2.57 12.58
N LEU A 160 4.88 2.13 13.01
CA LEU A 160 5.16 0.75 13.41
C LEU A 160 6.07 0.71 14.64
N LEU A 161 5.75 -0.18 15.56
CA LEU A 161 6.64 -0.63 16.62
C LEU A 161 6.26 -2.05 17.00
N THR A 162 7.00 -3.04 16.47
CA THR A 162 6.67 -4.43 16.63
C THR A 162 7.85 -5.27 17.10
N TRP A 163 7.54 -6.34 17.76
CA TRP A 163 8.41 -7.49 17.98
C TRP A 163 8.06 -8.57 16.99
N GLU A 164 9.03 -8.97 16.19
CA GLU A 164 8.95 -10.12 15.30
C GLU A 164 9.77 -11.27 15.87
N GLN A 165 9.25 -12.50 15.79
CA GLN A 165 9.95 -13.70 16.18
C GLN A 165 9.75 -14.82 15.19
N THR A 166 10.84 -15.38 14.73
CA THR A 166 10.86 -16.56 13.86
C THR A 166 11.35 -17.77 14.65
N VAL A 167 10.64 -18.88 14.53
CA VAL A 167 10.93 -20.15 15.25
C VAL A 167 10.71 -21.36 14.35
N PHE A 168 11.10 -22.56 14.80
CA PHE A 168 10.94 -23.84 14.11
C PHE A 168 11.63 -23.84 12.73
N ASP A 169 12.91 -23.45 12.71
CA ASP A 169 13.71 -23.35 11.47
C ASP A 169 12.99 -22.53 10.38
N ASP A 170 12.55 -21.35 10.78
CA ASP A 170 11.88 -20.34 9.98
C ASP A 170 10.50 -20.73 9.43
N ARG A 171 9.89 -21.79 9.96
CA ARG A 171 8.53 -22.20 9.57
C ARG A 171 7.44 -21.33 10.16
N LEU A 172 7.63 -20.87 11.39
CA LEU A 172 6.64 -20.03 12.07
C LEU A 172 7.25 -18.66 12.35
N ASN A 173 6.61 -17.63 11.83
CA ASN A 173 6.91 -16.24 12.09
C ASN A 173 5.69 -15.58 12.75
N PHE A 174 5.90 -14.86 13.83
CA PHE A 174 4.85 -14.03 14.42
C PHE A 174 5.37 -12.65 14.75
N GLU A 175 4.48 -11.68 14.67
CA GLU A 175 4.75 -10.27 14.93
C GLU A 175 3.65 -9.70 15.81
N VAL A 176 4.02 -8.89 16.79
CA VAL A 176 3.09 -8.29 17.74
C VAL A 176 3.52 -6.89 18.11
N GLY A 177 2.58 -5.98 18.27
CA GLY A 177 2.83 -4.60 18.66
C GLY A 177 1.92 -3.62 17.96
N LYS A 178 2.43 -2.41 17.76
CA LYS A 178 1.77 -1.40 16.92
C LYS A 178 2.08 -1.72 15.46
N THR A 179 1.06 -2.14 14.71
CA THR A 179 1.21 -2.62 13.34
C THR A 179 0.01 -2.22 12.47
N ASN A 180 0.05 -2.57 11.19
CA ASN A 180 -1.07 -2.37 10.26
C ASN A 180 -1.20 -3.55 9.29
N MET A 181 -2.38 -4.16 9.27
CA MET A 181 -2.64 -5.36 8.47
C MET A 181 -2.62 -5.12 6.96
N GLN A 182 -2.76 -3.86 6.50
CA GLN A 182 -2.57 -3.55 5.07
C GLN A 182 -1.18 -3.93 4.56
N ARG A 183 -0.17 -3.85 5.43
CA ARG A 183 1.22 -4.15 5.07
C ARG A 183 1.43 -5.58 4.64
N TYR A 184 0.68 -6.50 5.21
CA TYR A 184 0.91 -7.94 5.05
C TYR A 184 -0.08 -8.57 4.08
N PHE A 185 -1.34 -8.13 4.11
CA PHE A 185 -2.41 -8.79 3.35
C PHE A 185 -2.85 -7.98 2.12
N PHE A 186 -2.74 -6.66 2.16
CA PHE A 186 -3.43 -5.79 1.20
C PHE A 186 -2.53 -4.77 0.51
N GLY A 187 -1.23 -4.99 0.52
CA GLY A 187 -0.28 -4.14 -0.20
C GLY A 187 -0.58 -4.10 -1.72
N PRO A 188 -0.30 -2.98 -2.38
CA PRO A 188 -0.56 -2.82 -3.80
C PRO A 188 0.21 -3.83 -4.64
N ASN A 189 -0.43 -4.32 -5.70
CA ASN A 189 0.14 -5.36 -6.57
C ASN A 189 0.69 -4.80 -7.90
N CYS A 190 0.86 -3.50 -8.03
CA CYS A 190 1.12 -2.80 -9.28
C CYS A 190 2.25 -1.75 -9.23
N GLY A 191 3.43 -2.13 -8.79
CA GLY A 191 4.64 -1.30 -8.95
C GLY A 191 4.72 -0.06 -8.06
N LEU A 192 5.54 0.91 -8.49
CA LEU A 192 5.81 2.16 -7.78
C LEU A 192 4.66 3.18 -7.83
N ASP A 193 3.61 2.86 -8.52
CA ASP A 193 2.51 3.77 -8.73
C ASP A 193 1.80 4.11 -7.43
N PHE A 194 1.83 5.38 -7.08
CA PHE A 194 1.16 5.93 -5.91
C PHE A 194 -0.37 5.83 -5.99
N LEU A 195 -0.91 5.58 -7.16
CA LEU A 195 -2.34 5.44 -7.42
C LEU A 195 -2.81 3.98 -7.40
N CYS A 196 -1.88 3.05 -7.28
CA CYS A 196 -2.22 1.64 -7.14
C CYS A 196 -2.56 1.27 -5.71
N THR A 197 -3.77 0.79 -5.51
CA THR A 197 -4.28 0.42 -4.20
C THR A 197 -5.35 -0.64 -4.27
N ASP A 198 -5.46 -1.37 -3.21
CA ASP A 198 -6.60 -2.21 -2.91
C ASP A 198 -7.64 -1.34 -2.19
N SER A 199 -8.56 -0.75 -2.96
CA SER A 199 -9.49 0.26 -2.49
C SER A 199 -10.48 -0.25 -1.44
N LEU A 200 -10.98 -1.47 -1.61
CA LEU A 200 -12.01 -2.04 -0.75
C LEU A 200 -11.56 -2.22 0.69
N VAL A 201 -10.38 -2.76 0.91
CA VAL A 201 -9.90 -3.04 2.27
C VAL A 201 -9.78 -1.77 3.09
N LYS A 202 -9.38 -0.69 2.47
CA LYS A 202 -9.26 0.60 3.12
C LYS A 202 -10.61 1.16 3.55
N TRP A 203 -11.62 1.04 2.69
CA TRP A 203 -12.94 1.63 2.93
C TRP A 203 -13.89 0.66 3.64
N ASP A 204 -13.83 -0.62 3.31
CA ASP A 204 -14.75 -1.61 3.83
C ASP A 204 -14.30 -2.25 5.14
N GLY A 205 -13.02 -2.55 5.29
CA GLY A 205 -12.46 -3.11 6.52
C GLY A 205 -12.30 -2.07 7.63
N GLY A 206 -12.32 -0.78 7.31
CA GLY A 206 -12.00 0.26 8.27
C GLY A 206 -10.54 0.24 8.72
N VAL A 207 -9.69 -0.52 8.05
CA VAL A 207 -8.25 -0.56 8.33
C VAL A 207 -7.67 0.77 7.85
N PRO A 208 -6.98 1.51 8.74
CA PRO A 208 -6.38 2.79 8.36
C PRO A 208 -5.28 2.56 7.33
N ASP A 209 -4.87 3.65 6.68
CA ASP A 209 -3.69 3.63 5.82
C ASP A 209 -2.46 3.07 6.54
N ALA A 210 -1.56 2.46 5.78
CA ALA A 210 -0.37 1.80 6.31
C ALA A 210 0.55 2.71 7.15
N SER A 211 0.43 4.03 7.01
CA SER A 211 1.12 5.00 7.88
C SER A 211 0.54 5.11 9.29
N LEU A 212 -0.65 4.54 9.53
CA LEU A 212 -1.37 4.60 10.81
C LEU A 212 -1.49 3.20 11.40
N GLY A 213 -0.53 2.82 12.22
CA GLY A 213 -0.59 1.56 12.96
C GLY A 213 -1.44 1.65 14.24
N THR A 214 -2.01 0.53 14.64
CA THR A 214 -2.68 0.30 15.93
C THR A 214 -2.20 -1.02 16.54
N LEU A 215 -2.66 -1.38 17.74
CA LEU A 215 -2.29 -2.66 18.32
C LEU A 215 -2.77 -3.81 17.45
N GLY A 216 -1.88 -4.77 17.22
CA GLY A 216 -2.18 -5.93 16.40
C GLY A 216 -1.17 -7.05 16.57
N ALA A 217 -1.49 -8.17 15.94
CA ALA A 217 -0.64 -9.33 15.87
C ALA A 217 -0.84 -10.05 14.52
N ARG A 218 0.22 -10.64 14.03
CA ARG A 218 0.23 -11.45 12.82
C ARG A 218 0.98 -12.75 13.09
N VAL A 219 0.54 -13.81 12.43
CA VAL A 219 1.22 -15.10 12.41
C VAL A 219 1.27 -15.62 10.97
N LYS A 220 2.42 -16.14 10.56
CA LYS A 220 2.62 -16.83 9.29
C LYS A 220 3.25 -18.19 9.54
N TYR A 221 2.68 -19.22 8.95
CA TYR A 221 3.20 -20.58 8.99
C TYR A 221 3.50 -21.09 7.58
N ASN A 222 4.75 -21.40 7.30
CA ASN A 222 5.19 -22.00 6.06
C ASN A 222 4.95 -23.52 6.12
N VAL A 223 3.83 -23.96 5.52
CA VAL A 223 3.47 -25.38 5.45
C VAL A 223 4.50 -26.15 4.62
N THR A 224 4.90 -25.55 3.51
CA THR A 224 5.99 -25.98 2.62
C THR A 224 6.80 -24.75 2.22
N PRO A 225 7.95 -24.90 1.52
CA PRO A 225 8.66 -23.76 0.96
C PRO A 225 7.84 -22.90 -0.03
N LEU A 226 6.74 -23.45 -0.56
CA LEU A 226 5.90 -22.79 -1.57
C LEU A 226 4.52 -22.40 -1.06
N LEU A 227 4.08 -22.94 0.09
CA LEU A 227 2.72 -22.76 0.60
C LEU A 227 2.77 -22.21 2.03
N SER A 228 2.09 -21.11 2.27
CA SER A 228 1.95 -20.50 3.59
C SER A 228 0.50 -20.31 4.00
N LEU A 229 0.27 -20.37 5.31
CA LEU A 229 -0.94 -19.92 5.99
C LEU A 229 -0.62 -18.68 6.79
N GLU A 230 -1.51 -17.70 6.77
CA GLU A 230 -1.29 -16.43 7.44
C GLU A 230 -2.57 -15.95 8.12
N ALA A 231 -2.44 -15.36 9.31
CA ALA A 231 -3.55 -14.74 10.01
C ALA A 231 -3.10 -13.48 10.73
N GLY A 232 -3.99 -12.52 10.85
CA GLY A 232 -3.73 -11.25 11.53
C GLY A 232 -4.96 -10.74 12.26
N ILE A 233 -4.72 -9.96 13.30
CA ILE A 233 -5.72 -9.21 14.04
C ILE A 233 -5.19 -7.81 14.33
N GLN A 234 -6.03 -6.80 14.18
CA GLN A 234 -5.68 -5.40 14.43
C GLN A 234 -6.85 -4.69 15.10
N GLN A 235 -6.57 -3.88 16.12
CA GLN A 235 -7.54 -2.98 16.73
C GLN A 235 -7.99 -1.93 15.70
N LEU A 236 -9.30 -1.74 15.57
CA LEU A 236 -9.88 -0.59 14.89
C LEU A 236 -10.12 0.55 15.88
N ARG A 237 -9.68 1.75 15.53
CA ARG A 237 -9.83 2.96 16.35
C ARG A 237 -10.38 4.09 15.50
N ASP A 238 -11.08 5.02 16.14
CA ASP A 238 -11.47 6.24 15.44
C ASP A 238 -10.24 7.06 15.01
N TYR A 239 -10.38 7.72 13.87
CA TYR A 239 -9.28 8.45 13.24
C TYR A 239 -8.75 9.59 14.13
N ALA A 240 -9.65 10.34 14.78
CA ALA A 240 -9.24 11.47 15.62
C ALA A 240 -8.36 11.02 16.79
N THR A 241 -8.67 9.89 17.41
CA THR A 241 -7.85 9.31 18.47
C THR A 241 -6.50 8.80 17.93
N GLN A 242 -6.50 8.16 16.76
CA GLN A 242 -5.25 7.68 16.15
C GLN A 242 -4.26 8.82 15.91
N ILE A 243 -4.74 9.98 15.43
CA ILE A 243 -3.88 11.12 15.11
C ILE A 243 -3.52 12.00 16.33
N SER A 244 -4.24 11.90 17.44
CA SER A 244 -4.13 12.85 18.58
C SER A 244 -2.73 12.91 19.20
N ARG A 245 -1.93 11.85 19.12
CA ARG A 245 -0.58 11.75 19.68
C ARG A 245 0.48 11.34 18.66
N ASN A 246 0.23 11.61 17.40
CA ASN A 246 1.15 11.25 16.31
C ASN A 246 1.57 9.77 16.37
N GLY A 247 0.65 8.88 16.77
CA GLY A 247 0.89 7.46 16.88
C GLY A 247 1.73 7.00 18.07
N TRP A 248 2.13 7.87 18.98
CA TRP A 248 2.95 7.50 20.15
C TRP A 248 2.17 6.87 21.29
N ASP A 249 0.86 6.76 21.21
CA ASP A 249 0.01 6.04 22.16
C ASP A 249 -0.03 4.52 21.88
N ILE A 250 1.11 3.88 22.04
CA ILE A 250 1.36 2.50 21.60
C ILE A 250 0.41 1.48 22.23
N THR A 251 0.04 1.68 23.50
CA THR A 251 -0.75 0.72 24.29
C THR A 251 -2.17 1.18 24.54
N SER A 252 -2.58 2.34 24.02
CA SER A 252 -3.91 2.87 24.29
C SER A 252 -5.00 2.07 23.57
N VAL A 253 -6.07 1.82 24.29
CA VAL A 253 -7.33 1.24 23.78
C VAL A 253 -8.41 2.29 23.57
N ASP A 254 -8.10 3.57 23.83
CA ASP A 254 -9.04 4.68 23.69
C ASP A 254 -9.50 4.81 22.24
N GLY A 255 -10.76 5.20 22.03
CA GLY A 255 -11.35 5.31 20.69
C GLY A 255 -11.50 3.97 19.96
N GLY A 256 -11.45 2.86 20.69
CA GLY A 256 -11.64 1.53 20.11
C GLY A 256 -13.04 1.36 19.53
N GLN A 257 -13.10 0.99 18.24
CA GLN A 257 -14.34 0.74 17.50
C GLN A 257 -14.59 -0.75 17.26
N GLY A 258 -13.57 -1.59 17.51
CA GLY A 258 -13.65 -3.02 17.29
C GLY A 258 -12.31 -3.63 16.88
N ALA A 259 -12.37 -4.73 16.14
CA ALA A 259 -11.20 -5.43 15.64
C ALA A 259 -11.36 -5.79 14.17
N PHE A 260 -10.26 -5.70 13.44
CA PHE A 260 -10.11 -6.25 12.10
C PHE A 260 -9.39 -7.59 12.21
N MET A 261 -9.91 -8.60 11.58
CA MET A 261 -9.36 -9.96 11.54
C MET A 261 -9.20 -10.37 10.08
N VAL A 262 -8.09 -11.03 9.76
CA VAL A 262 -7.81 -11.51 8.42
C VAL A 262 -7.10 -12.86 8.49
N GLY A 263 -7.39 -13.73 7.53
CA GLY A 263 -6.69 -14.98 7.35
C GLY A 263 -6.59 -15.35 5.90
N GLY A 264 -5.46 -15.92 5.51
CA GLY A 264 -5.19 -16.20 4.11
C GLY A 264 -4.28 -17.40 3.87
N ILE A 265 -4.22 -17.77 2.60
CA ILE A 265 -3.37 -18.83 2.06
C ILE A 265 -2.57 -18.23 0.92
N GLY A 266 -1.24 -18.40 0.99
CA GLY A 266 -0.30 -17.93 -0.02
C GLY A 266 0.42 -19.09 -0.72
N TYR A 267 0.59 -18.96 -2.03
CA TYR A 267 1.45 -19.82 -2.85
C TYR A 267 2.47 -18.94 -3.57
N HIS A 268 3.77 -19.20 -3.37
CA HIS A 268 4.84 -18.38 -3.90
C HIS A 268 5.91 -19.23 -4.59
N THR A 269 6.35 -18.78 -5.77
CA THR A 269 7.55 -19.24 -6.45
C THR A 269 8.37 -18.05 -6.94
N ASP A 270 9.68 -18.21 -7.04
CA ASP A 270 10.61 -17.21 -7.56
C ASP A 270 11.44 -17.76 -8.75
N PHE A 271 12.32 -16.94 -9.32
CA PHE A 271 13.15 -17.36 -10.45
C PHE A 271 14.21 -18.42 -10.10
N SER A 272 14.48 -18.68 -8.82
CA SER A 272 15.39 -19.75 -8.40
C SER A 272 14.74 -21.13 -8.47
N ASN A 273 13.41 -21.20 -8.37
CA ASN A 273 12.66 -22.46 -8.35
C ASN A 273 11.65 -22.61 -9.49
N SER A 274 11.37 -21.52 -10.24
CA SER A 274 10.48 -21.52 -11.40
C SER A 274 10.97 -20.55 -12.48
N PRO A 275 11.04 -20.95 -13.77
CA PRO A 275 11.34 -20.00 -14.84
C PRO A 275 10.21 -19.01 -15.09
N TYR A 276 9.01 -19.26 -14.56
CA TYR A 276 7.81 -18.42 -14.62
C TYR A 276 7.19 -18.30 -13.24
N PRO A 277 7.77 -17.49 -12.36
CA PRO A 277 7.29 -17.31 -11.00
C PRO A 277 5.81 -16.98 -10.90
N SER A 278 5.22 -17.44 -9.81
CA SER A 278 3.84 -17.18 -9.45
C SER A 278 3.76 -16.78 -8.00
N ASP A 279 2.90 -15.83 -7.70
CA ASP A 279 2.54 -15.42 -6.36
C ASP A 279 1.03 -15.29 -6.30
N ILE A 280 0.37 -16.05 -5.45
CA ILE A 280 -1.08 -16.13 -5.37
C ILE A 280 -1.48 -16.09 -3.90
N HIS A 281 -2.35 -15.18 -3.54
CA HIS A 281 -2.91 -15.06 -2.20
C HIS A 281 -4.42 -15.00 -2.25
N ILE A 282 -5.05 -15.67 -1.30
CA ILE A 282 -6.50 -15.59 -1.03
C ILE A 282 -6.65 -15.24 0.43
N ASP A 283 -7.21 -14.07 0.70
CA ASP A 283 -7.40 -13.54 2.03
C ASP A 283 -8.89 -13.30 2.29
N TYR A 284 -9.38 -13.77 3.42
CA TYR A 284 -10.70 -13.45 3.95
C TYR A 284 -10.56 -12.53 5.14
N TYR A 285 -11.32 -11.43 5.17
CA TYR A 285 -11.31 -10.51 6.29
C TYR A 285 -12.70 -10.33 6.93
N TYR A 286 -12.68 -9.97 8.20
CA TYR A 286 -13.85 -9.55 8.97
C TYR A 286 -13.50 -8.36 9.85
N ALA A 287 -14.29 -7.29 9.76
CA ALA A 287 -14.19 -6.09 10.59
C ALA A 287 -15.35 -6.09 11.60
N ASP A 288 -15.07 -6.30 12.88
CA ASP A 288 -16.05 -6.22 13.95
C ASP A 288 -16.19 -4.76 14.43
N THR A 289 -16.88 -3.97 13.65
CA THR A 289 -17.15 -2.55 13.95
C THR A 289 -18.59 -2.19 13.59
N GLU A 290 -19.08 -1.07 14.14
CA GLU A 290 -20.37 -0.53 13.71
C GLU A 290 -20.23 0.11 12.33
N ILE A 291 -21.17 -0.21 11.45
CA ILE A 291 -21.21 0.26 10.07
C ILE A 291 -22.53 0.99 9.86
N THR A 292 -22.41 2.20 9.35
CA THR A 292 -23.53 3.07 9.09
C THR A 292 -23.84 3.06 7.59
N ASP A 293 -25.11 2.82 7.23
CA ASP A 293 -25.54 2.92 5.84
C ASP A 293 -25.44 4.40 5.38
N PRO A 294 -24.77 4.68 4.26
CA PRO A 294 -24.56 6.06 3.81
C PRO A 294 -25.83 6.74 3.28
N TYR A 295 -26.89 5.98 3.07
CA TYR A 295 -28.15 6.49 2.47
C TYR A 295 -29.36 6.25 3.35
N THR A 296 -29.52 5.06 3.93
CA THR A 296 -30.75 4.61 4.56
C THR A 296 -30.81 5.00 6.04
N SER A 297 -31.86 5.71 6.44
CA SER A 297 -32.16 6.03 7.85
C SER A 297 -32.81 4.83 8.56
N VAL A 298 -32.92 4.91 9.88
CA VAL A 298 -33.70 3.94 10.70
C VAL A 298 -35.17 3.89 10.27
N GLY A 299 -35.69 4.96 9.67
CA GLY A 299 -37.05 5.03 9.08
C GLY A 299 -37.14 4.54 7.64
N GLY A 300 -36.03 4.09 7.01
CA GLY A 300 -36.01 3.65 5.62
C GLY A 300 -35.95 4.75 4.58
N HIS A 301 -35.70 5.99 4.99
CA HIS A 301 -35.63 7.16 4.11
C HIS A 301 -34.18 7.57 3.82
N SER A 302 -33.97 8.53 2.92
CA SER A 302 -32.68 9.15 2.68
C SER A 302 -32.22 9.96 3.90
N ILE A 303 -31.11 9.59 4.53
CA ILE A 303 -30.51 10.36 5.64
C ILE A 303 -30.08 11.77 5.20
N VAL A 304 -29.65 11.88 3.93
CA VAL A 304 -29.20 13.14 3.35
C VAL A 304 -30.34 14.16 3.25
N ILE A 305 -31.54 13.68 2.94
CA ILE A 305 -32.73 14.55 2.77
C ILE A 305 -33.44 14.79 4.08
N THR A 306 -33.58 13.75 4.92
CA THR A 306 -34.42 13.85 6.14
C THR A 306 -33.65 14.27 7.37
N GLY A 307 -32.32 14.05 7.41
CA GLY A 307 -31.50 14.23 8.59
C GLY A 307 -31.81 13.23 9.72
N GLU A 308 -32.58 12.19 9.46
CA GLU A 308 -32.83 11.11 10.41
C GLU A 308 -31.55 10.34 10.74
N PRO A 309 -31.47 9.70 11.92
CA PRO A 309 -30.35 8.82 12.24
C PRO A 309 -30.20 7.71 11.18
N ALA A 310 -28.98 7.48 10.77
CA ALA A 310 -28.68 6.44 9.81
C ALA A 310 -28.94 5.03 10.37
N ALA A 311 -29.38 4.12 9.53
CA ALA A 311 -29.40 2.72 9.86
C ALA A 311 -27.96 2.20 10.04
N SER A 312 -27.73 1.40 11.06
CA SER A 312 -26.42 0.81 11.32
C SER A 312 -26.56 -0.67 11.67
N HIS A 313 -25.47 -1.39 11.47
CA HIS A 313 -25.32 -2.79 11.87
C HIS A 313 -23.87 -3.05 12.28
N ARG A 314 -23.61 -4.18 12.89
CA ARG A 314 -22.26 -4.55 13.30
C ARG A 314 -21.70 -5.66 12.43
N GLY A 315 -20.45 -5.49 12.01
CA GLY A 315 -19.68 -6.45 11.25
C GLY A 315 -19.74 -6.27 9.73
N SER A 316 -18.60 -6.34 9.10
CA SER A 316 -18.40 -6.35 7.63
C SER A 316 -17.37 -7.39 7.26
N ALA A 317 -17.55 -8.08 6.15
CA ALA A 317 -16.64 -9.11 5.68
C ALA A 317 -16.38 -8.97 4.19
N GLY A 318 -15.26 -9.53 3.76
CA GLY A 318 -14.94 -9.61 2.34
C GLY A 318 -13.83 -10.59 2.04
N ILE A 319 -13.53 -10.72 0.77
CA ILE A 319 -12.49 -11.60 0.24
C ILE A 319 -11.62 -10.85 -0.77
N VAL A 320 -10.33 -11.11 -0.71
CA VAL A 320 -9.34 -10.56 -1.65
C VAL A 320 -8.56 -11.70 -2.26
N LEU A 321 -8.48 -11.73 -3.58
CA LEU A 321 -7.63 -12.63 -4.35
C LEU A 321 -6.55 -11.79 -5.02
N LYS A 322 -5.30 -12.03 -4.70
CA LYS A 322 -4.14 -11.45 -5.37
C LYS A 322 -3.44 -12.50 -6.18
N MET A 323 -3.05 -12.14 -7.37
CA MET A 323 -2.30 -13.01 -8.26
C MET A 323 -1.22 -12.22 -8.99
N ARG A 324 -0.04 -12.79 -9.06
CA ARG A 324 1.05 -12.35 -9.89
C ARG A 324 1.64 -13.55 -10.61
N LYS A 325 1.88 -13.44 -11.92
CA LYS A 325 2.40 -14.53 -12.74
C LYS A 325 3.32 -13.99 -13.81
N THR A 326 4.56 -14.41 -13.81
CA THR A 326 5.42 -14.23 -14.97
C THR A 326 4.91 -15.11 -16.10
N ILE A 327 4.50 -14.48 -17.20
CA ILE A 327 3.93 -15.17 -18.38
C ILE A 327 4.95 -15.33 -19.50
N TRP A 328 6.04 -14.57 -19.44
CA TRP A 328 7.16 -14.68 -20.35
C TRP A 328 8.45 -14.28 -19.66
N SER A 329 9.55 -14.97 -19.98
CA SER A 329 10.91 -14.68 -19.53
C SER A 329 11.88 -14.88 -20.69
N GLU A 330 12.84 -13.97 -20.84
CA GLU A 330 13.83 -14.00 -21.93
C GLU A 330 14.66 -15.28 -21.94
N THR A 331 15.02 -15.79 -20.77
CA THR A 331 15.85 -17.00 -20.67
C THR A 331 15.02 -18.28 -20.68
N GLY A 332 13.77 -18.23 -20.21
CA GLY A 332 12.94 -19.42 -20.01
C GLY A 332 13.56 -20.46 -19.06
N ALA A 333 14.55 -20.07 -18.27
CA ALA A 333 15.34 -20.94 -17.41
C ALA A 333 15.35 -20.40 -15.97
N LEU A 334 15.71 -21.25 -15.01
CA LEU A 334 15.93 -20.85 -13.64
C LEU A 334 17.11 -19.87 -13.57
N ALA A 335 16.99 -18.87 -12.71
CA ALA A 335 18.10 -17.98 -12.42
C ALA A 335 19.17 -18.72 -11.61
N SER A 336 20.43 -18.54 -12.00
CA SER A 336 21.58 -19.13 -11.27
C SER A 336 21.76 -18.50 -9.88
N THR A 337 21.26 -17.28 -9.69
CA THR A 337 21.22 -16.57 -8.40
C THR A 337 19.87 -15.87 -8.25
N PRO A 338 19.31 -15.77 -7.04
CA PRO A 338 18.05 -15.04 -6.79
C PRO A 338 18.09 -13.58 -7.28
N ASP A 339 19.29 -13.00 -7.36
CA ASP A 339 19.52 -11.61 -7.73
C ASP A 339 19.48 -11.32 -9.24
N LEU A 340 19.48 -12.37 -10.07
CA LEU A 340 19.44 -12.24 -11.51
C LEU A 340 18.00 -12.30 -12.02
N LEU A 341 17.30 -11.16 -11.98
CA LEU A 341 16.00 -11.05 -12.62
C LEU A 341 16.18 -10.95 -14.14
N PRO A 342 15.70 -11.93 -14.93
CA PRO A 342 15.71 -11.83 -16.38
C PRO A 342 14.73 -10.76 -16.85
N ARG A 343 14.86 -10.32 -18.07
CA ARG A 343 13.80 -9.59 -18.77
C ARG A 343 12.55 -10.44 -18.81
N ASN A 344 11.44 -9.89 -18.35
CA ASN A 344 10.21 -10.69 -18.22
C ASN A 344 8.96 -9.83 -18.40
N LEU A 345 7.86 -10.50 -18.73
CA LEU A 345 6.51 -9.96 -18.72
C LEU A 345 5.72 -10.64 -17.62
N THR A 346 5.24 -9.86 -16.69
CA THR A 346 4.46 -10.34 -15.55
C THR A 346 3.03 -9.80 -15.64
N PHE A 347 2.06 -10.67 -15.54
CA PHE A 347 0.67 -10.35 -15.30
C PHE A 347 0.43 -10.22 -13.79
N PHE A 348 -0.36 -9.25 -13.37
CA PHE A 348 -0.85 -9.13 -12.01
C PHE A 348 -2.34 -8.84 -11.97
N SER A 349 -3.00 -9.26 -10.90
CA SER A 349 -4.41 -8.98 -10.67
C SER A 349 -4.73 -9.03 -9.19
N THR A 350 -5.59 -8.12 -8.73
CA THR A 350 -6.25 -8.15 -7.42
C THR A 350 -7.75 -8.10 -7.66
N ILE A 351 -8.48 -9.04 -7.12
CA ILE A 351 -9.95 -9.09 -7.15
C ILE A 351 -10.44 -9.01 -5.72
N GLU A 352 -11.31 -8.06 -5.46
CA GLU A 352 -11.83 -7.79 -4.13
C GLU A 352 -13.35 -7.78 -4.14
N ARG A 353 -13.96 -8.35 -3.10
CA ARG A 353 -15.40 -8.32 -2.91
C ARG A 353 -15.76 -8.05 -1.45
N SER A 354 -16.53 -7.00 -1.22
CA SER A 354 -17.25 -6.77 0.01
C SER A 354 -18.57 -7.55 0.01
N PHE A 355 -18.93 -8.12 1.16
CA PHE A 355 -20.22 -8.78 1.36
C PHE A 355 -21.24 -7.86 2.03
N ASP A 356 -20.86 -6.60 2.27
CA ASP A 356 -21.67 -5.60 2.94
C ASP A 356 -22.14 -4.52 1.97
N SER A 357 -23.47 -4.40 1.80
CA SER A 357 -24.08 -3.42 0.90
C SER A 357 -24.07 -1.97 1.42
N SER A 358 -23.78 -1.77 2.71
CA SER A 358 -23.63 -0.43 3.30
C SER A 358 -22.25 0.16 3.05
N ARG A 359 -21.29 -0.67 2.57
CA ARG A 359 -19.97 -0.19 2.18
C ARG A 359 -20.00 0.48 0.81
N PRO A 360 -19.05 1.39 0.51
CA PRO A 360 -19.07 2.15 -0.73
C PRO A 360 -18.95 1.28 -1.98
N ILE A 361 -18.07 0.29 -1.97
CA ILE A 361 -17.71 -0.53 -3.13
C ILE A 361 -18.18 -1.97 -2.90
N ALA A 362 -18.90 -2.52 -3.87
CA ALA A 362 -19.37 -3.91 -3.82
C ALA A 362 -18.29 -4.90 -4.24
N TRP A 363 -17.51 -4.59 -5.27
CA TRP A 363 -16.36 -5.35 -5.71
C TRP A 363 -15.45 -4.51 -6.59
N GLY A 364 -14.17 -4.83 -6.57
CA GLY A 364 -13.13 -4.19 -7.33
C GLY A 364 -12.24 -5.20 -8.06
N LEU A 365 -11.64 -4.75 -9.14
CA LEU A 365 -10.65 -5.48 -9.92
C LEU A 365 -9.52 -4.53 -10.29
N THR A 366 -8.30 -4.88 -9.91
CA THR A 366 -7.08 -4.32 -10.51
C THR A 366 -6.42 -5.40 -11.32
N ALA A 367 -6.01 -5.12 -12.55
CA ALA A 367 -5.27 -6.05 -13.38
C ALA A 367 -4.29 -5.31 -14.31
N GLY A 368 -3.18 -5.94 -14.64
CA GLY A 368 -2.22 -5.31 -15.54
C GLY A 368 -1.07 -6.20 -15.96
N LEU A 369 -0.18 -5.57 -16.71
CA LEU A 369 1.05 -6.17 -17.25
C LEU A 369 2.23 -5.28 -16.90
N THR A 370 3.30 -5.87 -16.38
CA THR A 370 4.59 -5.22 -16.17
C THR A 370 5.65 -5.88 -17.05
N LEU A 371 6.24 -5.10 -17.95
CA LEU A 371 7.42 -5.49 -18.70
C LEU A 371 8.66 -4.98 -17.97
N THR A 372 9.40 -5.88 -17.34
CA THR A 372 10.63 -5.58 -16.61
C THR A 372 11.83 -5.56 -17.56
N LYS A 373 12.73 -4.59 -17.41
CA LYS A 373 13.91 -4.37 -18.24
C LYS A 373 13.57 -4.32 -19.75
N PRO A 374 12.67 -3.42 -20.20
CA PRO A 374 12.12 -3.45 -21.56
C PRO A 374 13.20 -3.32 -22.64
N PHE A 375 14.31 -2.68 -22.32
CA PHE A 375 15.42 -2.43 -23.27
C PHE A 375 16.69 -3.14 -22.83
N SER A 376 17.39 -3.75 -23.77
CA SER A 376 18.71 -4.38 -23.56
C SER A 376 19.85 -3.37 -23.40
N HIS A 377 19.68 -2.15 -23.92
CA HIS A 377 20.68 -1.09 -23.84
C HIS A 377 20.44 -0.23 -22.60
N ARG A 378 21.50 -0.06 -21.80
CA ARG A 378 21.53 0.86 -20.66
C ARG A 378 22.23 2.14 -21.09
N TRP A 379 21.56 3.27 -20.99
CA TRP A 379 22.26 4.55 -20.91
C TRP A 379 22.90 4.66 -19.54
N SER A 380 24.11 5.18 -19.47
CA SER A 380 24.91 5.18 -18.24
C SER A 380 24.25 5.90 -17.05
N TRP A 381 23.29 6.78 -17.30
CA TRP A 381 22.64 7.62 -16.30
C TRP A 381 21.11 7.41 -16.17
N LEU A 382 20.47 6.80 -17.16
CA LEU A 382 19.03 6.56 -17.20
C LEU A 382 18.75 5.13 -17.61
N GLN A 383 18.01 4.42 -16.78
CA GLN A 383 17.56 3.06 -17.07
C GLN A 383 16.04 3.02 -17.01
N VAL A 384 15.42 2.41 -18.02
CA VAL A 384 13.99 2.06 -17.94
C VAL A 384 13.89 0.71 -17.24
N ASP A 385 13.45 0.72 -15.99
CA ASP A 385 13.32 -0.47 -15.19
C ASP A 385 12.07 -1.27 -15.58
N GLN A 386 10.96 -0.57 -15.83
CA GLN A 386 9.67 -1.18 -16.11
C GLN A 386 8.81 -0.30 -17.01
N ILE A 387 7.89 -0.95 -17.74
CA ILE A 387 6.73 -0.34 -18.38
C ILE A 387 5.50 -1.08 -17.88
N ASN A 388 4.51 -0.34 -17.38
CA ASN A 388 3.31 -0.88 -16.79
C ASN A 388 2.07 -0.43 -17.56
N PHE A 389 1.17 -1.36 -17.80
CA PHE A 389 -0.20 -1.09 -18.20
C PHE A 389 -1.13 -1.65 -17.15
N LYS A 390 -2.03 -0.82 -16.61
CA LYS A 390 -3.00 -1.22 -15.57
C LYS A 390 -4.41 -0.84 -15.98
N THR A 391 -5.34 -1.63 -15.49
CA THR A 391 -6.74 -1.28 -15.44
C THR A 391 -7.27 -1.54 -14.04
N MET A 392 -8.11 -0.64 -13.56
CA MET A 392 -8.89 -0.83 -12.34
C MET A 392 -10.37 -0.70 -12.70
N TYR A 393 -11.18 -1.47 -12.01
CA TYR A 393 -12.63 -1.42 -12.14
C TYR A 393 -13.25 -1.56 -10.77
N ASP A 394 -14.12 -0.61 -10.42
CA ASP A 394 -14.87 -0.61 -9.18
C ASP A 394 -16.36 -0.57 -9.48
N ARG A 395 -17.12 -1.41 -8.76
CA ARG A 395 -18.56 -1.37 -8.75
C ARG A 395 -19.07 -0.84 -7.42
N LEU A 396 -19.69 0.33 -7.46
CA LEU A 396 -20.22 0.98 -6.28
C LEU A 396 -21.56 0.36 -5.86
N ASN A 397 -21.80 0.36 -4.55
CA ASN A 397 -23.09 -0.02 -3.98
C ASN A 397 -24.15 1.05 -4.21
N ARG A 398 -25.40 0.60 -4.28
CA ARG A 398 -26.55 1.48 -4.56
C ARG A 398 -26.73 2.57 -3.51
N SER A 399 -26.53 2.25 -2.22
CA SER A 399 -26.63 3.23 -1.12
C SER A 399 -25.68 4.40 -1.33
N THR A 400 -24.42 4.13 -1.72
CA THR A 400 -23.42 5.15 -2.05
C THR A 400 -23.88 6.05 -3.19
N LEU A 401 -24.37 5.49 -4.29
CA LEU A 401 -24.82 6.26 -5.44
C LEU A 401 -26.03 7.15 -5.12
N LEU A 402 -26.95 6.66 -4.32
CA LEU A 402 -28.13 7.42 -3.89
C LEU A 402 -27.76 8.54 -2.93
N ALA A 403 -26.83 8.29 -1.99
CA ALA A 403 -26.31 9.32 -1.08
C ALA A 403 -25.62 10.45 -1.86
N GLN A 404 -24.76 10.11 -2.81
CA GLN A 404 -24.09 11.07 -3.69
C GLN A 404 -25.10 11.90 -4.52
N ARG A 405 -26.13 11.26 -5.06
CA ARG A 405 -27.20 11.95 -5.80
C ARG A 405 -27.94 12.95 -4.92
N ASP A 406 -28.38 12.51 -3.74
CA ASP A 406 -29.19 13.37 -2.86
C ASP A 406 -28.37 14.54 -2.31
N THR A 407 -27.10 14.31 -1.96
CA THR A 407 -26.18 15.39 -1.59
C THR A 407 -26.03 16.41 -2.72
N ARG A 408 -25.88 15.95 -3.95
CA ARG A 408 -25.78 16.84 -5.13
C ARG A 408 -27.06 17.64 -5.35
N VAL A 409 -28.24 17.02 -5.20
CA VAL A 409 -29.54 17.70 -5.32
C VAL A 409 -29.68 18.79 -4.25
N LEU A 410 -29.33 18.52 -2.98
CA LEU A 410 -29.37 19.52 -1.92
C LEU A 410 -28.46 20.72 -2.20
N LEU A 411 -27.41 20.53 -2.95
CA LEU A 411 -26.47 21.59 -3.35
C LEU A 411 -26.89 22.29 -4.66
N GLY A 412 -28.11 22.03 -5.16
CA GLY A 412 -28.64 22.65 -6.36
C GLY A 412 -28.16 22.01 -7.68
N GLY A 413 -27.55 20.82 -7.61
CA GLY A 413 -27.11 20.06 -8.78
C GLY A 413 -28.19 19.14 -9.34
N THR A 414 -27.77 18.25 -10.26
CA THR A 414 -28.69 17.36 -10.99
C THR A 414 -29.15 16.16 -10.14
N ASN A 415 -30.37 15.68 -10.41
CA ASN A 415 -30.94 14.45 -9.81
C ASN A 415 -30.47 13.15 -10.48
N ALA A 416 -29.46 13.21 -11.35
CA ALA A 416 -28.91 12.03 -11.98
C ALA A 416 -27.98 11.27 -11.02
N THR A 417 -28.01 9.94 -11.03
CA THR A 417 -27.00 9.12 -10.36
C THR A 417 -25.76 9.00 -11.24
N THR A 418 -24.60 8.89 -10.62
CA THR A 418 -23.37 8.46 -11.33
C THR A 418 -23.53 7.00 -11.78
N SER A 419 -22.68 6.56 -12.70
CA SER A 419 -22.61 5.15 -13.07
C SER A 419 -22.22 4.31 -11.85
N PRO A 420 -22.79 3.11 -11.66
CA PRO A 420 -22.31 2.19 -10.64
C PRO A 420 -20.93 1.58 -11.00
N ASN A 421 -20.51 1.73 -12.23
CA ASN A 421 -19.30 1.12 -12.77
C ASN A 421 -18.29 2.22 -13.11
N GLU A 422 -17.21 2.28 -12.36
CA GLU A 422 -16.05 3.11 -12.64
C GLU A 422 -14.95 2.24 -13.24
N ALA A 423 -14.18 2.77 -14.18
CA ALA A 423 -12.99 2.11 -14.68
C ALA A 423 -11.86 3.12 -14.85
N ARG A 424 -10.62 2.67 -14.63
CA ARG A 424 -9.40 3.43 -14.82
C ARG A 424 -8.42 2.63 -15.66
N PHE A 425 -7.78 3.29 -16.59
CA PHE A 425 -6.73 2.74 -17.44
C PHE A 425 -5.47 3.59 -17.27
N GLU A 426 -4.35 2.97 -16.97
CA GLU A 426 -3.09 3.65 -16.74
C GLU A 426 -1.97 3.06 -17.57
N LEU A 427 -1.13 3.95 -18.09
CA LEU A 427 0.15 3.62 -18.67
C LEU A 427 1.23 4.39 -17.89
N SER A 428 2.20 3.65 -17.34
CA SER A 428 3.34 4.23 -16.64
C SER A 428 4.65 3.58 -17.03
N ALA A 429 5.76 4.25 -16.73
CA ALA A 429 7.09 3.70 -16.92
C ALA A 429 8.01 4.13 -15.78
N THR A 430 8.72 3.20 -15.17
CA THR A 430 9.67 3.47 -14.10
C THR A 430 11.08 3.67 -14.67
N PHE A 431 11.67 4.81 -14.36
CA PHE A 431 13.02 5.20 -14.75
C PHE A 431 13.93 5.22 -13.52
N GLY A 432 15.01 4.46 -13.56
CA GLY A 432 16.09 4.52 -12.58
C GLY A 432 17.10 5.62 -12.94
N LEU A 433 17.29 6.59 -12.04
CA LEU A 433 18.35 7.59 -12.10
C LEU A 433 19.46 7.21 -11.11
N GLY A 434 20.41 6.44 -11.56
CA GLY A 434 21.41 5.81 -10.69
C GLY A 434 20.74 4.75 -9.79
N ARG A 435 21.22 4.63 -8.53
CA ARG A 435 20.80 3.54 -7.62
C ARG A 435 19.68 3.92 -6.68
N TYR A 436 19.54 5.20 -6.39
CA TYR A 436 18.75 5.68 -5.27
C TYR A 436 17.49 6.41 -5.69
N VAL A 437 17.40 6.83 -6.95
CA VAL A 437 16.27 7.63 -7.43
C VAL A 437 15.53 6.89 -8.51
N LYS A 438 14.21 6.78 -8.35
CA LYS A 438 13.30 6.29 -9.38
C LYS A 438 12.25 7.36 -9.66
N ILE A 439 11.89 7.48 -10.93
CA ILE A 439 10.82 8.38 -11.39
C ILE A 439 9.84 7.56 -12.21
N GLU A 440 8.55 7.70 -11.91
CA GLU A 440 7.49 7.01 -12.63
C GLU A 440 6.45 8.01 -13.14
N PRO A 441 6.61 8.54 -14.35
CA PRO A 441 5.53 9.25 -15.03
C PRO A 441 4.40 8.29 -15.36
N ALA A 442 3.16 8.79 -15.21
CA ALA A 442 1.94 8.05 -15.50
C ALA A 442 0.94 8.95 -16.22
N VAL A 443 0.16 8.34 -17.10
CA VAL A 443 -1.03 8.93 -17.72
C VAL A 443 -2.18 7.96 -17.53
N GLU A 444 -3.33 8.51 -17.14
CA GLU A 444 -4.52 7.73 -16.84
C GLU A 444 -5.75 8.29 -17.54
N TYR A 445 -6.67 7.39 -17.85
CA TYR A 445 -8.03 7.74 -18.26
C TYR A 445 -9.02 7.13 -17.28
N ILE A 446 -9.85 7.99 -16.66
CA ILE A 446 -10.89 7.57 -15.72
C ILE A 446 -12.22 7.64 -16.46
N LEU A 447 -12.92 6.51 -16.51
CA LEU A 447 -14.25 6.35 -17.10
C LEU A 447 -15.29 6.29 -16.00
N ASN A 448 -16.34 7.12 -16.12
CA ASN A 448 -17.46 7.18 -15.17
C ASN A 448 -17.02 7.36 -13.69
N PRO A 449 -16.20 8.36 -13.36
CA PRO A 449 -15.82 8.58 -11.96
C PRO A 449 -17.05 8.83 -11.08
N ASP A 450 -16.99 8.37 -9.85
CA ASP A 450 -17.98 8.66 -8.81
C ASP A 450 -17.74 10.04 -8.17
N SER A 451 -18.49 10.40 -7.15
CA SER A 451 -18.29 11.64 -6.38
C SER A 451 -18.00 11.43 -4.89
N SER A 452 -17.49 10.25 -4.52
CA SER A 452 -17.25 9.88 -3.12
C SER A 452 -16.25 10.79 -2.43
N MET A 453 -15.20 11.18 -3.13
CA MET A 453 -14.16 12.07 -2.61
C MET A 453 -14.56 13.55 -2.69
N SER A 454 -15.65 13.88 -3.36
CA SER A 454 -16.21 15.22 -3.48
C SER A 454 -17.72 15.23 -3.20
N PRO A 455 -18.15 14.70 -2.04
CA PRO A 455 -19.58 14.56 -1.76
C PRO A 455 -20.32 15.93 -1.71
N ALA A 456 -19.61 17.00 -1.37
CA ALA A 456 -20.15 18.35 -1.30
C ALA A 456 -20.14 19.11 -2.65
N SER A 457 -20.00 18.41 -3.78
CA SER A 457 -20.03 19.03 -5.11
C SER A 457 -21.42 18.98 -5.74
N PRO A 458 -21.95 20.11 -6.28
CA PRO A 458 -23.17 20.11 -7.08
C PRO A 458 -22.95 19.55 -8.49
N TYR A 459 -21.71 19.32 -8.88
CA TYR A 459 -21.35 18.89 -10.23
C TYR A 459 -21.26 17.39 -10.36
N MET A 460 -21.67 16.91 -11.53
CA MET A 460 -21.40 15.52 -11.94
C MET A 460 -19.90 15.39 -12.28
N PRO A 461 -19.22 14.39 -11.77
CA PRO A 461 -17.85 14.12 -12.19
C PRO A 461 -17.80 13.67 -13.65
N ARG A 462 -16.73 14.04 -14.35
CA ARG A 462 -16.55 13.77 -15.78
C ARG A 462 -15.47 12.73 -16.00
N SER A 463 -15.71 11.84 -16.96
CA SER A 463 -14.66 10.99 -17.51
C SER A 463 -13.59 11.83 -18.19
N GLY A 464 -12.33 11.40 -18.09
CA GLY A 464 -11.25 12.17 -18.70
C GLY A 464 -9.86 11.72 -18.24
N TRP A 465 -8.88 12.57 -18.54
CA TRP A 465 -7.48 12.31 -18.36
C TRP A 465 -6.91 12.90 -17.05
N LEU A 466 -6.02 12.13 -16.46
CA LEU A 466 -5.14 12.48 -15.35
C LEU A 466 -3.70 12.21 -15.81
N ALA A 467 -2.74 13.05 -15.47
CA ALA A 467 -1.33 12.81 -15.74
C ALA A 467 -0.46 13.33 -14.61
N GLY A 468 0.67 12.69 -14.40
CA GLY A 468 1.61 13.09 -13.36
C GLY A 468 2.82 12.20 -13.27
N ALA A 469 3.52 12.29 -12.14
CA ALA A 469 4.66 11.45 -11.86
C ALA A 469 4.84 11.21 -10.36
N THR A 470 5.41 10.07 -10.04
CA THR A 470 5.92 9.72 -8.72
C THR A 470 7.44 9.72 -8.74
N ILE A 471 8.06 10.23 -7.69
CA ILE A 471 9.50 10.19 -7.46
C ILE A 471 9.75 9.42 -6.17
N ALA A 472 10.65 8.44 -6.22
CA ALA A 472 11.11 7.67 -5.07
C ALA A 472 12.61 7.88 -4.88
N ILE A 473 13.03 8.24 -3.66
CA ILE A 473 14.45 8.40 -3.30
C ILE A 473 14.72 7.49 -2.10
N SER A 474 15.53 6.47 -2.31
CA SER A 474 15.95 5.55 -1.25
C SER A 474 17.20 6.07 -0.55
N ILE A 475 17.22 6.00 0.78
CA ILE A 475 18.33 6.40 1.65
C ILE A 475 18.69 5.19 2.50
N GLY A 476 19.97 4.97 2.77
CA GLY A 476 20.45 3.80 3.48
C GLY A 476 20.93 2.71 2.53
N ASN A 477 20.69 1.45 2.85
CA ASN A 477 21.12 0.34 1.99
C ASN A 477 19.94 -0.20 1.17
N PRO A 478 19.66 0.33 -0.01
CA PRO A 478 18.49 -0.05 -0.82
C PRO A 478 18.58 -1.46 -1.43
N HIS A 479 19.56 -2.26 -1.06
CA HIS A 479 19.85 -3.58 -1.62
C HIS A 479 19.91 -4.71 -0.60
N ARG A 480 19.32 -4.52 0.58
CA ARG A 480 19.18 -5.60 1.58
C ARG A 480 17.77 -6.00 1.80
#